data_120ee1c0e6e1570009e61fdc4c67e660
#
_entry.id   120ee1c0e6e1570009e61fdc4c67e660
#
_cell.length_a   1.000
_cell.length_b   1.000
_cell.length_c   1.000
_cell.angle_alpha   90.00
_cell.angle_beta   90.00
_cell.angle_gamma   90.00
#
_symmetry.space_group_name_H-M   'P 1'
#
loop_
_entity.id
_entity.type
_entity.pdbx_description
1 polymer ?
#
loop_
_entity_poly.entity_id
_entity_poly.type
_entity_poly.pdbx_seq_one_letter_code
_entity_poly.pdbx_strand_id
1 'polypeptide(L)'
;MNTALISVVILLPLLIAGLLAILPGRALRMSLVLVLGLALSGASISLLVGGGFLGTPEGLAGVGWDTVVTYADFALLVAMFVIGVRLRSWAIAVLAALQGGLLGWFEGAVVDHHREVAALAADNLSLVMVSVISIVGSIIVAFALPYMDEHEHHLHLDKSRQPRFLFVMVLFLGAMNGLVLSNNLLWLYFFFEVTTLCSFLLIGHDQTAEAKASATRALWMNSVGG
;
A
#
# COMPACT_ATOMS: atom_id res chain seq x y z
N MET A 1 -3.45 13.80 -19.73
CA MET A 1 -2.75 14.47 -18.62
C MET A 1 -3.15 13.84 -17.27
N ASN A 2 -4.43 13.56 -17.04
CA ASN A 2 -4.89 12.99 -15.76
C ASN A 2 -4.40 11.55 -15.50
N THR A 3 -4.31 10.68 -16.54
CA THR A 3 -3.77 9.31 -16.39
C THR A 3 -2.34 9.27 -15.88
N ALA A 4 -1.47 10.15 -16.41
CA ALA A 4 -0.08 10.23 -15.95
C ALA A 4 0.02 10.69 -14.48
N LEU A 5 -0.80 11.67 -14.07
CA LEU A 5 -0.83 12.15 -12.68
C LEU A 5 -1.35 11.07 -11.71
N ILE A 6 -2.36 10.30 -12.10
CA ILE A 6 -2.87 9.18 -11.29
C ILE A 6 -1.80 8.10 -11.16
N SER A 7 -1.11 7.76 -12.26
CA SER A 7 0.00 6.82 -12.20
C SER A 7 1.11 7.31 -11.27
N VAL A 8 1.43 8.61 -11.28
CA VAL A 8 2.42 9.21 -10.36
C VAL A 8 1.96 9.05 -8.91
N VAL A 9 0.70 9.34 -8.60
CA VAL A 9 0.17 9.30 -7.22
C VAL A 9 0.17 7.86 -6.65
N ILE A 10 0.01 6.84 -7.50
CA ILE A 10 0.00 5.43 -7.07
C ILE A 10 1.40 4.81 -7.18
N LEU A 11 2.05 4.90 -8.35
CA LEU A 11 3.27 4.15 -8.65
C LEU A 11 4.53 4.79 -8.06
N LEU A 12 4.60 6.13 -7.98
CA LEU A 12 5.78 6.79 -7.45
C LEU A 12 6.06 6.43 -5.98
N PRO A 13 5.07 6.39 -5.07
CA PRO A 13 5.30 5.88 -3.72
C PRO A 13 5.79 4.43 -3.70
N LEU A 14 5.25 3.55 -4.54
CA LEU A 14 5.66 2.15 -4.60
C LEU A 14 7.13 2.02 -5.02
N LEU A 15 7.56 2.78 -6.03
CA LEU A 15 8.95 2.82 -6.48
C LEU A 15 9.88 3.39 -5.41
N ILE A 16 9.53 4.52 -4.81
CA ILE A 16 10.32 5.15 -3.76
C ILE A 16 10.39 4.28 -2.51
N ALA A 17 9.31 3.59 -2.15
CA ALA A 17 9.33 2.60 -1.06
C ALA A 17 10.43 1.54 -1.29
N GLY A 18 10.47 0.94 -2.48
CA GLY A 18 11.51 -0.02 -2.84
C GLY A 18 12.92 0.57 -2.75
N LEU A 19 13.12 1.80 -3.22
CA LEU A 19 14.41 2.49 -3.12
C LEU A 19 14.82 2.75 -1.66
N LEU A 20 13.88 3.16 -0.81
CA LEU A 20 14.16 3.41 0.62
C LEU A 20 14.58 2.14 1.38
N ALA A 21 14.11 0.96 0.94
CA ALA A 21 14.52 -0.32 1.53
C ALA A 21 15.97 -0.70 1.19
N ILE A 22 16.44 -0.33 -0.01
CA ILE A 22 17.73 -0.79 -0.56
C ILE A 22 18.84 0.25 -0.34
N LEU A 23 18.53 1.55 -0.51
CA LEU A 23 19.53 2.60 -0.52
C LEU A 23 20.04 2.93 0.89
N PRO A 24 21.38 2.89 1.11
CA PRO A 24 21.97 3.31 2.36
C PRO A 24 22.07 4.85 2.42
N GLY A 25 22.10 5.39 3.64
CA GLY A 25 22.38 6.78 3.89
C GLY A 25 21.16 7.63 4.23
N ARG A 26 21.24 8.31 5.38
CA ARG A 26 20.16 9.16 5.92
C ARG A 26 19.83 10.34 5.02
N ALA A 27 20.84 11.04 4.51
CA ALA A 27 20.65 12.23 3.67
C ALA A 27 19.89 11.87 2.37
N LEU A 28 20.22 10.71 1.76
CA LEU A 28 19.54 10.24 0.56
C LEU A 28 18.08 9.87 0.83
N ARG A 29 17.78 9.21 1.95
CA ARG A 29 16.40 8.89 2.35
C ARG A 29 15.60 10.17 2.60
N MET A 30 16.19 11.16 3.30
CA MET A 30 15.55 12.45 3.52
C MET A 30 15.22 13.15 2.21
N SER A 31 16.17 13.21 1.27
CA SER A 31 15.92 13.84 -0.03
C SER A 31 14.84 13.11 -0.83
N LEU A 32 14.84 11.77 -0.84
CA LEU A 32 13.82 10.99 -1.51
C LEU A 32 12.42 11.21 -0.92
N VAL A 33 12.30 11.26 0.40
CA VAL A 33 11.02 11.52 1.09
C VAL A 33 10.52 12.93 0.79
N LEU A 34 11.40 13.94 0.81
CA LEU A 34 11.01 15.32 0.49
C LEU A 34 10.59 15.47 -0.98
N VAL A 35 11.35 14.88 -1.91
CA VAL A 35 11.00 14.88 -3.34
C VAL A 35 9.67 14.17 -3.58
N LEU A 36 9.46 13.01 -2.94
CA LEU A 36 8.18 12.29 -3.00
C LEU A 36 7.03 13.17 -2.48
N GLY A 37 7.22 13.80 -1.32
CA GLY A 37 6.19 14.64 -0.71
C GLY A 37 5.80 15.82 -1.59
N LEU A 38 6.78 16.50 -2.19
CA LEU A 38 6.54 17.60 -3.12
C LEU A 38 5.84 17.11 -4.41
N ALA A 39 6.29 15.98 -4.95
CA ALA A 39 5.70 15.42 -6.15
C ALA A 39 4.23 14.97 -5.93
N LEU A 40 3.95 14.28 -4.81
CA LEU A 40 2.60 13.84 -4.47
C LEU A 40 1.67 15.03 -4.18
N SER A 41 2.14 16.02 -3.42
CA SER A 41 1.35 17.22 -3.13
C SER A 41 1.04 18.00 -4.40
N GLY A 42 2.03 18.19 -5.28
CA GLY A 42 1.84 18.85 -6.57
C GLY A 42 0.91 18.10 -7.50
N ALA A 43 1.06 16.76 -7.59
CA ALA A 43 0.21 15.93 -8.41
C ALA A 43 -1.25 15.92 -7.91
N SER A 44 -1.46 15.79 -6.60
CA SER A 44 -2.81 15.78 -6.01
C SER A 44 -3.54 17.11 -6.17
N ILE A 45 -2.85 18.24 -5.98
CA ILE A 45 -3.40 19.58 -6.23
C ILE A 45 -3.75 19.75 -7.72
N SER A 46 -2.86 19.29 -8.61
CA SER A 46 -3.11 19.36 -10.06
C SER A 46 -4.32 18.51 -10.47
N LEU A 47 -4.50 17.34 -9.86
CA LEU A 47 -5.68 16.49 -10.07
C LEU A 47 -6.95 17.18 -9.54
N LEU A 48 -6.89 17.79 -8.37
CA LEU A 48 -8.03 18.50 -7.78
C LEU A 48 -8.52 19.66 -8.66
N VAL A 49 -7.58 20.40 -9.26
CA VAL A 49 -7.89 21.49 -10.20
C VAL A 49 -8.35 20.97 -11.55
N GLY A 50 -7.78 19.84 -12.00
CA GLY A 50 -8.09 19.23 -13.32
C GLY A 50 -9.44 18.52 -13.40
N GLY A 51 -10.07 18.21 -12.26
CA GLY A 51 -11.38 17.55 -12.18
C GLY A 51 -11.34 16.04 -12.34
N GLY A 52 -12.53 15.42 -12.36
CA GLY A 52 -12.72 13.98 -12.35
C GLY A 52 -12.09 13.22 -13.53
N PHE A 53 -11.83 11.95 -13.32
CA PHE A 53 -11.21 11.04 -14.27
C PHE A 53 -11.87 9.66 -14.21
N LEU A 54 -11.97 9.00 -15.37
CA LEU A 54 -12.36 7.60 -15.49
C LEU A 54 -11.47 6.95 -16.56
N GLY A 55 -10.80 5.86 -16.21
CA GLY A 55 -9.96 5.15 -17.18
C GLY A 55 -9.18 4.00 -16.60
N THR A 56 -8.63 3.15 -17.45
CA THR A 56 -7.70 2.09 -17.12
C THR A 56 -6.30 2.50 -17.59
N PRO A 57 -5.25 2.38 -16.76
CA PRO A 57 -3.88 2.58 -17.22
C PRO A 57 -3.53 1.60 -18.34
N GLU A 58 -2.72 2.01 -19.29
CA GLU A 58 -2.21 1.12 -20.34
C GLU A 58 -1.40 -0.02 -19.69
N GLY A 59 -1.53 -1.24 -20.22
CA GLY A 59 -0.83 -2.41 -19.72
C GLY A 59 0.70 -2.29 -19.79
N LEU A 60 1.41 -3.03 -18.98
CA LEU A 60 2.87 -3.08 -18.94
C LEU A 60 3.37 -4.21 -19.83
N ALA A 61 4.19 -3.90 -20.85
CA ALA A 61 4.83 -4.89 -21.73
C ALA A 61 3.85 -5.91 -22.38
N GLY A 62 2.61 -5.48 -22.71
CA GLY A 62 1.60 -6.34 -23.32
C GLY A 62 0.78 -7.20 -22.36
N VAL A 63 1.02 -7.07 -21.05
CA VAL A 63 0.23 -7.71 -19.99
C VAL A 63 -0.73 -6.68 -19.42
N GLY A 64 -2.01 -7.00 -19.34
CA GLY A 64 -3.02 -6.14 -18.72
C GLY A 64 -2.75 -5.93 -17.23
N TRP A 65 -2.98 -4.73 -16.73
CA TRP A 65 -2.81 -4.44 -15.30
C TRP A 65 -3.68 -5.32 -14.41
N ASP A 66 -4.87 -5.70 -14.84
CA ASP A 66 -5.76 -6.58 -14.08
C ASP A 66 -5.11 -7.95 -13.81
N THR A 67 -4.43 -8.50 -14.82
CA THR A 67 -3.66 -9.75 -14.65
C THR A 67 -2.51 -9.57 -13.63
N VAL A 68 -1.80 -8.45 -13.68
CA VAL A 68 -0.72 -8.15 -12.73
C VAL A 68 -1.27 -8.03 -11.31
N VAL A 69 -2.38 -7.32 -11.15
CA VAL A 69 -3.05 -7.13 -9.86
C VAL A 69 -3.54 -8.46 -9.31
N THR A 70 -4.20 -9.31 -10.12
CA THR A 70 -4.64 -10.64 -9.70
C THR A 70 -3.48 -11.51 -9.18
N TYR A 71 -2.37 -11.59 -9.90
CA TYR A 71 -1.21 -12.36 -9.43
C TYR A 71 -0.56 -11.75 -8.18
N ALA A 72 -0.50 -10.43 -8.08
CA ALA A 72 0.01 -9.75 -6.91
C ALA A 72 -0.86 -10.02 -5.68
N ASP A 73 -2.18 -10.07 -5.86
CA ASP A 73 -3.15 -10.38 -4.81
C ASP A 73 -2.99 -11.82 -4.29
N PHE A 74 -2.89 -12.80 -5.18
CA PHE A 74 -2.55 -14.17 -4.77
C PHE A 74 -1.21 -14.24 -4.03
N ALA A 75 -0.19 -13.50 -4.46
CA ALA A 75 1.09 -13.47 -3.78
C ALA A 75 0.98 -12.86 -2.36
N LEU A 76 0.16 -11.82 -2.17
CA LEU A 76 -0.13 -11.24 -0.86
C LEU A 76 -0.86 -12.23 0.06
N LEU A 77 -1.88 -12.92 -0.44
CA LEU A 77 -2.61 -13.93 0.33
C LEU A 77 -1.71 -15.10 0.73
N VAL A 78 -0.81 -15.54 -0.15
CA VAL A 78 0.22 -16.54 0.19
C VAL A 78 1.16 -16.00 1.29
N ALA A 79 1.58 -14.74 1.19
CA ALA A 79 2.41 -14.12 2.23
C ALA A 79 1.67 -14.05 3.57
N MET A 80 0.39 -13.67 3.59
CA MET A 80 -0.45 -13.63 4.79
C MET A 80 -0.65 -15.04 5.38
N PHE A 81 -0.87 -16.04 4.54
CA PHE A 81 -0.95 -17.43 4.96
C PHE A 81 0.34 -17.88 5.65
N VAL A 82 1.51 -17.61 5.03
CA VAL A 82 2.83 -17.94 5.61
C VAL A 82 3.05 -17.20 6.93
N ILE A 83 2.66 -15.93 7.03
CA ILE A 83 2.72 -15.16 8.29
C ILE A 83 1.83 -15.80 9.35
N GLY A 84 0.60 -16.17 9.02
CA GLY A 84 -0.34 -16.85 9.92
C GLY A 84 0.23 -18.16 10.49
N VAL A 85 0.81 -18.98 9.63
CA VAL A 85 1.49 -20.24 10.03
C VAL A 85 2.70 -19.97 10.94
N ARG A 86 3.56 -19.00 10.59
CA ARG A 86 4.75 -18.65 11.38
C ARG A 86 4.39 -18.08 12.76
N LEU A 87 3.33 -17.31 12.84
CA LEU A 87 2.81 -16.76 14.11
C LEU A 87 2.00 -17.79 14.92
N ARG A 88 1.83 -19.02 14.40
CA ARG A 88 0.96 -20.05 14.94
C ARG A 88 -0.50 -19.58 15.17
N SER A 89 -0.93 -18.61 14.37
CA SER A 89 -2.31 -18.10 14.39
C SER A 89 -3.11 -18.80 13.30
N TRP A 90 -3.70 -19.95 13.64
CA TRP A 90 -4.51 -20.74 12.68
C TRP A 90 -5.68 -19.94 12.10
N ALA A 91 -6.21 -18.98 12.87
CA ALA A 91 -7.29 -18.11 12.38
C ALA A 91 -6.84 -17.30 11.15
N ILE A 92 -5.67 -16.66 11.19
CA ILE A 92 -5.13 -15.90 10.04
C ILE A 92 -4.85 -16.82 8.86
N ALA A 93 -4.25 -17.99 9.09
CA ALA A 93 -3.95 -18.94 8.01
C ALA A 93 -5.24 -19.46 7.34
N VAL A 94 -6.27 -19.78 8.12
CA VAL A 94 -7.57 -20.24 7.59
C VAL A 94 -8.26 -19.13 6.82
N LEU A 95 -8.26 -17.88 7.35
CA LEU A 95 -8.86 -16.73 6.66
C LEU A 95 -8.15 -16.45 5.34
N ALA A 96 -6.82 -16.40 5.32
CA ALA A 96 -6.05 -16.19 4.09
C ALA A 96 -6.30 -17.30 3.05
N ALA A 97 -6.41 -18.56 3.48
CA ALA A 97 -6.76 -19.68 2.59
C ALA A 97 -8.20 -19.55 2.05
N LEU A 98 -9.15 -19.14 2.90
CA LEU A 98 -10.54 -18.91 2.50
C LEU A 98 -10.66 -17.77 1.49
N GLN A 99 -10.00 -16.62 1.76
CA GLN A 99 -9.95 -15.48 0.87
C GLN A 99 -9.32 -15.86 -0.48
N GLY A 100 -8.19 -16.58 -0.49
CA GLY A 100 -7.57 -17.08 -1.71
C GLY A 100 -8.46 -18.03 -2.51
N GLY A 101 -9.20 -18.90 -1.84
CA GLY A 101 -10.19 -19.78 -2.45
C GLY A 101 -11.37 -19.01 -3.06
N LEU A 102 -11.88 -18.01 -2.33
CA LEU A 102 -12.97 -17.15 -2.81
C LEU A 102 -12.53 -16.28 -4.01
N LEU A 103 -11.33 -15.69 -3.93
CA LEU A 103 -10.75 -14.92 -5.03
C LEU A 103 -10.60 -15.79 -6.29
N GLY A 104 -10.04 -17.00 -6.16
CA GLY A 104 -9.89 -17.92 -7.29
C GLY A 104 -11.24 -18.38 -7.87
N TRP A 105 -12.25 -18.60 -7.02
CA TRP A 105 -13.60 -18.90 -7.49
C TRP A 105 -14.24 -17.70 -8.19
N PHE A 106 -14.09 -16.50 -7.64
CA PHE A 106 -14.63 -15.27 -8.23
C PHE A 106 -14.02 -15.01 -9.60
N GLU A 107 -12.69 -15.09 -9.72
CA GLU A 107 -11.95 -14.87 -10.96
C GLU A 107 -12.30 -15.90 -12.04
N GLY A 108 -12.48 -17.18 -11.65
CA GLY A 108 -12.78 -18.26 -12.61
C GLY A 108 -14.25 -18.44 -12.96
N ALA A 109 -15.18 -18.04 -12.09
CA ALA A 109 -16.61 -18.34 -12.25
C ALA A 109 -17.50 -17.10 -12.44
N VAL A 110 -17.05 -15.92 -11.96
CA VAL A 110 -17.90 -14.72 -11.90
C VAL A 110 -17.38 -13.61 -12.81
N VAL A 111 -16.07 -13.47 -12.95
CA VAL A 111 -15.48 -12.40 -13.76
C VAL A 111 -15.71 -12.67 -15.25
N ASP A 112 -16.43 -11.77 -15.91
CA ASP A 112 -16.56 -11.76 -17.36
C ASP A 112 -15.40 -10.97 -17.96
N HIS A 113 -14.37 -11.68 -18.41
CA HIS A 113 -13.16 -11.12 -19.01
C HIS A 113 -13.40 -10.35 -20.32
N HIS A 114 -14.61 -10.36 -20.85
CA HIS A 114 -15.01 -9.61 -22.03
C HIS A 114 -15.52 -8.20 -21.70
N ARG A 115 -15.74 -7.88 -20.44
CA ARG A 115 -16.27 -6.59 -20.02
C ARG A 115 -15.15 -5.71 -19.48
N GLU A 116 -14.68 -4.79 -20.30
CA GLU A 116 -13.72 -3.77 -19.87
C GLU A 116 -14.41 -2.75 -18.92
N VAL A 117 -14.13 -2.87 -17.63
CA VAL A 117 -14.52 -1.87 -16.64
C VAL A 117 -13.29 -1.02 -16.32
N ALA A 118 -13.44 0.31 -16.35
CA ALA A 118 -12.35 1.20 -15.98
C ALA A 118 -11.84 0.85 -14.56
N ALA A 119 -10.54 0.55 -14.46
CA ALA A 119 -9.94 0.11 -13.19
C ALA A 119 -9.87 1.22 -12.15
N LEU A 120 -9.67 2.46 -12.61
CA LEU A 120 -9.51 3.64 -11.75
C LEU A 120 -10.54 4.71 -12.10
N ALA A 121 -11.09 5.34 -11.07
CA ALA A 121 -11.99 6.49 -11.16
C ALA A 121 -11.61 7.54 -10.12
N ALA A 122 -11.74 8.79 -10.49
CA ALA A 122 -11.56 9.91 -9.57
C ALA A 122 -12.78 10.84 -9.69
N ASP A 123 -13.61 10.83 -8.69
CA ASP A 123 -14.66 11.81 -8.47
C ASP A 123 -14.17 12.93 -7.53
N ASN A 124 -15.02 13.91 -7.26
CA ASN A 124 -14.65 15.03 -6.39
C ASN A 124 -14.28 14.58 -4.98
N LEU A 125 -14.93 13.54 -4.45
CA LEU A 125 -14.64 13.00 -3.14
C LEU A 125 -13.28 12.30 -3.14
N SER A 126 -13.03 11.44 -4.12
CA SER A 126 -11.74 10.75 -4.29
C SER A 126 -10.59 11.73 -4.43
N LEU A 127 -10.76 12.82 -5.19
CA LEU A 127 -9.74 13.86 -5.37
C LEU A 127 -9.40 14.58 -4.07
N VAL A 128 -10.39 14.89 -3.23
CA VAL A 128 -10.18 15.46 -1.90
C VAL A 128 -9.44 14.46 -1.02
N MET A 129 -9.85 13.19 -1.01
CA MET A 129 -9.19 12.15 -0.21
C MET A 129 -7.74 11.93 -0.64
N VAL A 130 -7.46 11.84 -1.94
CA VAL A 130 -6.10 11.75 -2.49
C VAL A 130 -5.26 12.94 -2.06
N SER A 131 -5.83 14.16 -2.05
CA SER A 131 -5.11 15.35 -1.61
C SER A 131 -4.77 15.29 -0.13
N VAL A 132 -5.70 14.86 0.72
CA VAL A 132 -5.43 14.65 2.15
C VAL A 132 -4.36 13.59 2.37
N ILE A 133 -4.48 12.42 1.74
CA ILE A 133 -3.50 11.34 1.85
C ILE A 133 -2.13 11.80 1.38
N SER A 134 -2.04 12.45 0.23
CA SER A 134 -0.78 12.87 -0.37
C SER A 134 -0.08 13.99 0.42
N ILE A 135 -0.80 15.01 0.87
CA ILE A 135 -0.22 16.15 1.58
C ILE A 135 0.09 15.77 3.03
N VAL A 136 -0.93 15.34 3.79
CA VAL A 136 -0.76 15.02 5.21
C VAL A 136 0.13 13.80 5.39
N GLY A 137 -0.07 12.75 4.58
CA GLY A 137 0.75 11.54 4.61
C GLY A 137 2.23 11.84 4.31
N SER A 138 2.52 12.71 3.36
CA SER A 138 3.90 13.12 3.07
C SER A 138 4.56 13.87 4.23
N ILE A 139 3.81 14.72 4.93
CA ILE A 139 4.30 15.42 6.13
C ILE A 139 4.61 14.39 7.23
N ILE A 140 3.73 13.41 7.44
CA ILE A 140 3.93 12.35 8.43
C ILE A 140 5.19 11.52 8.10
N VAL A 141 5.39 11.14 6.83
CA VAL A 141 6.59 10.39 6.41
C VAL A 141 7.86 11.20 6.60
N ALA A 142 7.83 12.51 6.29
CA ALA A 142 8.97 13.39 6.51
C ALA A 142 9.31 13.52 8.01
N PHE A 143 8.30 13.62 8.86
CA PHE A 143 8.48 13.67 10.32
C PHE A 143 8.93 12.33 10.92
N ALA A 144 8.59 11.22 10.29
CA ALA A 144 9.00 9.88 10.73
C ALA A 144 10.52 9.66 10.73
N LEU A 145 11.27 10.38 9.89
CA LEU A 145 12.72 10.27 9.82
C LEU A 145 13.42 10.71 11.14
N PRO A 146 13.26 11.96 11.62
CA PRO A 146 13.85 12.36 12.90
C PRO A 146 13.26 11.58 14.08
N TYR A 147 11.97 11.27 14.03
CA TYR A 147 11.32 10.44 15.07
C TYR A 147 11.99 9.08 15.22
N MET A 148 12.24 8.38 14.12
CA MET A 148 12.87 7.05 14.17
C MET A 148 14.33 7.10 14.63
N ASP A 149 15.07 8.15 14.31
CA ASP A 149 16.43 8.34 14.81
C ASP A 149 16.47 8.46 16.34
N GLU A 150 15.56 9.24 16.91
CA GLU A 150 15.46 9.43 18.36
C GLU A 150 14.95 8.15 19.06
N HIS A 151 13.96 7.48 18.46
CA HIS A 151 13.42 6.23 18.97
C HIS A 151 14.47 5.11 18.99
N GLU A 152 15.25 4.94 17.93
CA GLU A 152 16.33 3.95 17.85
C GLU A 152 17.46 4.26 18.85
N HIS A 153 17.76 5.55 19.06
CA HIS A 153 18.75 5.97 20.05
C HIS A 153 18.31 5.60 21.47
N HIS A 154 17.05 5.81 21.82
CA HIS A 154 16.50 5.41 23.12
C HIS A 154 16.50 3.90 23.35
N LEU A 155 16.26 3.12 22.31
CA LEU A 155 16.24 1.66 22.38
C LEU A 155 17.64 1.02 22.29
N HIS A 156 18.70 1.81 22.08
CA HIS A 156 20.08 1.35 21.90
C HIS A 156 20.22 0.21 20.89
N LEU A 157 19.58 0.36 19.72
CA LEU A 157 19.58 -0.67 18.70
C LEU A 157 20.91 -0.73 17.94
N ASP A 158 21.52 -1.91 17.86
CA ASP A 158 22.75 -2.13 17.06
C ASP A 158 22.53 -1.96 15.54
N LYS A 159 21.31 -2.24 15.08
CA LYS A 159 20.92 -2.14 13.66
C LYS A 159 19.70 -1.26 13.50
N SER A 160 19.83 -0.26 12.64
CA SER A 160 18.70 0.62 12.30
C SER A 160 17.56 -0.14 11.62
N ARG A 161 16.34 0.08 12.09
CA ARG A 161 15.08 -0.43 11.51
C ARG A 161 14.37 0.64 10.67
N GLN A 162 14.91 1.85 10.63
CA GLN A 162 14.37 3.01 9.90
C GLN A 162 14.07 2.70 8.43
N PRO A 163 14.96 1.99 7.65
CA PRO A 163 14.67 1.71 6.24
C PRO A 163 13.39 0.89 6.05
N ARG A 164 13.20 -0.13 6.90
CA ARG A 164 12.00 -0.97 6.87
C ARG A 164 10.77 -0.18 7.25
N PHE A 165 10.86 0.67 8.25
CA PHE A 165 9.75 1.51 8.69
C PHE A 165 9.31 2.49 7.59
N LEU A 166 10.26 3.21 6.99
CA LEU A 166 9.99 4.14 5.89
C LEU A 166 9.44 3.42 4.63
N PHE A 167 10.02 2.26 4.31
CA PHE A 167 9.50 1.43 3.22
C PHE A 167 8.01 1.14 3.40
N VAL A 168 7.62 0.65 4.59
CA VAL A 168 6.22 0.29 4.85
C VAL A 168 5.32 1.51 4.88
N MET A 169 5.77 2.64 5.46
CA MET A 169 4.99 3.89 5.49
C MET A 169 4.73 4.44 4.09
N VAL A 170 5.74 4.48 3.24
CA VAL A 170 5.61 5.00 1.87
C VAL A 170 4.79 4.04 1.00
N LEU A 171 4.96 2.73 1.19
CA LEU A 171 4.14 1.70 0.55
C LEU A 171 2.65 1.88 0.93
N PHE A 172 2.38 2.10 2.21
CA PHE A 172 1.03 2.36 2.72
C PHE A 172 0.41 3.61 2.06
N LEU A 173 1.19 4.67 1.92
CA LEU A 173 0.73 5.92 1.28
C LEU A 173 0.29 5.68 -0.17
N GLY A 174 1.09 4.94 -0.95
CA GLY A 174 0.74 4.55 -2.31
C GLY A 174 -0.49 3.64 -2.39
N ALA A 175 -0.58 2.66 -1.50
CA ALA A 175 -1.71 1.75 -1.43
C ALA A 175 -3.01 2.47 -1.06
N MET A 176 -2.98 3.43 -0.14
CA MET A 176 -4.15 4.24 0.22
C MET A 176 -4.64 5.11 -0.94
N ASN A 177 -3.73 5.70 -1.71
CA ASN A 177 -4.10 6.42 -2.92
C ASN A 177 -4.74 5.49 -3.96
N GLY A 178 -4.16 4.30 -4.15
CA GLY A 178 -4.73 3.28 -5.02
C GLY A 178 -6.11 2.82 -4.59
N LEU A 179 -6.31 2.60 -3.28
CA LEU A 179 -7.59 2.20 -2.69
C LEU A 179 -8.70 3.22 -2.99
N VAL A 180 -8.42 4.50 -2.77
CA VAL A 180 -9.39 5.59 -2.97
C VAL A 180 -9.74 5.79 -4.45
N LEU A 181 -8.81 5.50 -5.35
CA LEU A 181 -8.99 5.64 -6.79
C LEU A 181 -9.52 4.37 -7.48
N SER A 182 -9.63 3.24 -6.76
CA SER A 182 -10.12 1.99 -7.33
C SER A 182 -11.58 2.06 -7.71
N ASN A 183 -11.91 1.62 -8.94
CA ASN A 183 -13.27 1.60 -9.50
C ASN A 183 -13.79 0.19 -9.73
N ASN A 184 -12.96 -0.83 -9.57
CA ASN A 184 -13.40 -2.21 -9.59
C ASN A 184 -13.02 -2.94 -8.30
N LEU A 185 -13.74 -4.01 -8.00
CA LEU A 185 -13.61 -4.74 -6.74
C LEU A 185 -12.25 -5.42 -6.59
N LEU A 186 -11.65 -5.91 -7.69
CA LEU A 186 -10.35 -6.57 -7.68
C LEU A 186 -9.24 -5.61 -7.23
N TRP A 187 -9.18 -4.41 -7.83
CA TRP A 187 -8.19 -3.41 -7.48
C TRP A 187 -8.40 -2.86 -6.06
N LEU A 188 -9.67 -2.66 -5.67
CA LEU A 188 -10.02 -2.23 -4.31
C LEU A 188 -9.55 -3.26 -3.28
N TYR A 189 -9.83 -4.54 -3.53
CA TYR A 189 -9.42 -5.63 -2.65
C TYR A 189 -7.89 -5.73 -2.55
N PHE A 190 -7.18 -5.68 -3.69
CA PHE A 190 -5.72 -5.68 -3.72
C PHE A 190 -5.10 -4.59 -2.84
N PHE A 191 -5.51 -3.33 -3.05
CA PHE A 191 -4.97 -2.23 -2.25
C PHE A 191 -5.38 -2.32 -0.78
N PHE A 192 -6.56 -2.83 -0.48
CA PHE A 192 -6.99 -3.10 0.88
C PHE A 192 -6.07 -4.12 1.57
N GLU A 193 -5.73 -5.22 0.90
CA GLU A 193 -4.81 -6.23 1.44
C GLU A 193 -3.39 -5.68 1.63
N VAL A 194 -2.90 -4.83 0.70
CA VAL A 194 -1.62 -4.14 0.90
C VAL A 194 -1.65 -3.26 2.15
N THR A 195 -2.72 -2.48 2.36
CA THR A 195 -2.85 -1.62 3.56
C THR A 195 -2.94 -2.45 4.84
N THR A 196 -3.61 -3.59 4.81
CA THR A 196 -3.70 -4.55 5.91
C THR A 196 -2.31 -5.08 6.31
N LEU A 197 -1.53 -5.51 5.32
CA LEU A 197 -0.16 -5.98 5.55
C LEU A 197 0.74 -4.86 6.07
N CYS A 198 0.65 -3.66 5.51
CA CYS A 198 1.40 -2.50 6.00
C CYS A 198 1.06 -2.17 7.46
N SER A 199 -0.22 -2.17 7.82
CA SER A 199 -0.67 -1.93 9.20
C SER A 199 -0.09 -2.96 10.16
N PHE A 200 -0.13 -4.24 9.80
CA PHE A 200 0.51 -5.32 10.58
C PHE A 200 2.00 -5.06 10.80
N LEU A 201 2.73 -4.69 9.74
CA LEU A 201 4.18 -4.45 9.80
C LEU A 201 4.54 -3.21 10.61
N LEU A 202 3.73 -2.15 10.57
CA LEU A 202 3.93 -0.91 11.34
C LEU A 202 3.62 -1.11 12.81
N ILE A 203 2.49 -1.75 13.17
CA ILE A 203 2.13 -2.04 14.55
C ILE A 203 3.15 -2.99 15.19
N GLY A 204 3.64 -3.98 14.44
CA GLY A 204 4.64 -4.94 14.91
C GLY A 204 6.09 -4.45 14.83
N HIS A 205 6.32 -3.16 14.55
CA HIS A 205 7.66 -2.62 14.28
C HIS A 205 8.66 -2.82 15.44
N ASP A 206 8.24 -2.57 16.67
CA ASP A 206 9.09 -2.68 17.86
C ASP A 206 9.48 -4.12 18.22
N GLN A 207 8.79 -5.10 17.66
CA GLN A 207 9.01 -6.54 17.85
C GLN A 207 8.91 -7.01 19.31
N THR A 208 8.35 -6.21 20.21
CA THR A 208 7.99 -6.64 21.57
C THR A 208 6.87 -7.67 21.54
N ALA A 209 6.69 -8.42 22.61
CA ALA A 209 5.60 -9.40 22.72
C ALA A 209 4.22 -8.71 22.58
N GLU A 210 4.08 -7.52 23.17
CA GLU A 210 2.85 -6.72 23.13
C GLU A 210 2.58 -6.18 21.72
N ALA A 211 3.60 -5.62 21.05
CA ALA A 211 3.49 -5.14 19.67
C ALA A 211 3.11 -6.27 18.70
N LYS A 212 3.72 -7.46 18.84
CA LYS A 212 3.36 -8.64 18.05
C LYS A 212 1.92 -9.10 18.28
N ALA A 213 1.47 -9.12 19.54
CA ALA A 213 0.09 -9.48 19.87
C ALA A 213 -0.91 -8.48 19.27
N SER A 214 -0.62 -7.17 19.38
CA SER A 214 -1.45 -6.10 18.79
C SER A 214 -1.47 -6.15 17.28
N ALA A 215 -0.32 -6.34 16.64
CA ALA A 215 -0.22 -6.51 15.19
C ALA A 215 -1.03 -7.72 14.70
N THR A 216 -0.93 -8.86 15.40
CA THR A 216 -1.68 -10.07 15.08
C THR A 216 -3.18 -9.86 15.19
N ARG A 217 -3.64 -9.12 16.23
CA ARG A 217 -5.07 -8.76 16.38
C ARG A 217 -5.53 -7.87 15.23
N ALA A 218 -4.76 -6.84 14.87
CA ALA A 218 -5.09 -5.93 13.77
C ALA A 218 -5.19 -6.70 12.44
N LEU A 219 -4.23 -7.60 12.17
CA LEU A 219 -4.25 -8.44 10.99
C LEU A 219 -5.52 -9.31 10.93
N TRP A 220 -5.85 -9.98 12.05
CA TRP A 220 -7.05 -10.81 12.13
C TRP A 220 -8.33 -10.00 11.91
N MET A 221 -8.46 -8.84 12.57
CA MET A 221 -9.64 -7.97 12.44
C MET A 221 -9.82 -7.47 11.01
N ASN A 222 -8.74 -7.04 10.36
CA ASN A 222 -8.79 -6.57 8.98
C ASN A 222 -9.12 -7.72 8.00
N SER A 223 -8.54 -8.91 8.20
CA SER A 223 -8.83 -10.07 7.34
C SER A 223 -10.29 -10.58 7.47
N VAL A 224 -10.98 -10.29 8.56
CA VAL A 224 -12.42 -10.59 8.70
C VAL A 224 -13.26 -9.51 8.02
N GLY A 225 -12.77 -8.26 7.97
CA GLY A 225 -13.48 -7.12 7.35
C GLY A 225 -13.31 -7.02 5.84
N GLY A 226 -12.26 -7.63 5.26
CA GLY A 226 -12.00 -7.71 3.82
C GLY A 226 -12.54 -9.00 3.25
#